data_9694be951ecdcaacaf83e90df6a90d22
#
_entry.id   9694be951ecdcaacaf83e90df6a90d22
#
_cell.length_a   1.000
_cell.length_b   1.000
_cell.length_c   1.000
_cell.angle_alpha   90.00
_cell.angle_beta   90.00
_cell.angle_gamma   90.00
#
_symmetry.space_group_name_H-M   'P 1'
#
loop_
_entity.id
_entity.type
_entity.pdbx_description
1 polymer ?
#
loop_
_entity_poly.entity_id
_entity_poly.type
_entity_poly.pdbx_seq_one_letter_code
_entity_poly.pdbx_strand_id
1 'polypeptide(L)'
;MKTRLVIYILTSILLVISINVQAQKQWTLEECIEYAFDNNIQIQQSMLNVNSADRDVTQSKYGLAPNLNATASHQYGWGRSYDQSANRYANNSTQQSYFSVNSQVTLFNGFQLINNVRQKQFDYLAEKYNSDKIRNDMSLNVAAAYLQILFNIELAKNAQRQVDISSEQIE
;
A
#
# COMPACT_ATOMS: atom_id res chain seq x y z
N MET A 1 -20.98 56.80 -19.93
CA MET A 1 -20.32 55.69 -20.65
C MET A 1 -19.66 54.68 -19.72
N LYS A 2 -18.93 55.08 -18.70
CA LYS A 2 -18.20 54.17 -17.78
C LYS A 2 -19.11 53.19 -16.99
N THR A 3 -20.27 53.62 -16.53
CA THR A 3 -21.23 52.79 -15.78
C THR A 3 -21.84 51.66 -16.61
N ARG A 4 -22.13 51.88 -17.89
CA ARG A 4 -22.65 50.84 -18.78
C ARG A 4 -21.59 49.77 -19.11
N LEU A 5 -20.32 50.20 -19.24
CA LEU A 5 -19.21 49.27 -19.47
C LEU A 5 -18.96 48.38 -18.27
N VAL A 6 -19.06 48.86 -17.04
CA VAL A 6 -18.96 48.09 -15.81
C VAL A 6 -20.08 47.04 -15.70
N ILE A 7 -21.30 47.40 -16.08
CA ILE A 7 -22.45 46.50 -16.07
C ILE A 7 -22.23 45.33 -17.07
N TYR A 8 -21.72 45.62 -18.29
CA TYR A 8 -21.42 44.55 -19.27
C TYR A 8 -20.30 43.63 -18.84
N ILE A 9 -19.28 44.15 -18.15
CA ILE A 9 -18.20 43.33 -17.59
C ILE A 9 -18.73 42.45 -16.45
N LEU A 10 -19.57 43.01 -15.58
CA LEU A 10 -20.16 42.26 -14.46
C LEU A 10 -21.11 41.13 -14.94
N THR A 11 -21.93 41.38 -15.96
CA THR A 11 -22.81 40.38 -16.57
C THR A 11 -22.03 39.30 -17.32
N SER A 12 -20.91 39.67 -17.99
CA SER A 12 -20.03 38.70 -18.65
C SER A 12 -19.34 37.78 -17.63
N ILE A 13 -18.88 38.30 -16.50
CA ILE A 13 -18.27 37.53 -15.41
C ILE A 13 -19.30 36.59 -14.79
N LEU A 14 -20.54 37.04 -14.56
CA LEU A 14 -21.62 36.21 -14.02
C LEU A 14 -21.98 35.05 -14.97
N LEU A 15 -21.94 35.27 -16.28
CA LEU A 15 -22.22 34.27 -17.30
C LEU A 15 -21.14 33.18 -17.36
N VAL A 16 -19.88 33.49 -17.09
CA VAL A 16 -18.76 32.53 -17.09
C VAL A 16 -18.79 31.63 -15.85
N ILE A 17 -19.31 32.12 -14.72
CA ILE A 17 -19.41 31.37 -13.46
C ILE A 17 -20.49 30.27 -13.55
N SER A 18 -21.51 30.41 -14.40
CA SER A 18 -22.63 29.46 -14.51
C SER A 18 -22.32 28.19 -15.31
N ILE A 19 -21.14 28.05 -15.91
CA ILE A 19 -20.82 26.91 -16.81
C ILE A 19 -20.32 25.67 -16.07
N ASN A 20 -20.06 25.74 -14.75
CA ASN A 20 -19.54 24.61 -13.97
C ASN A 20 -20.60 23.82 -13.18
N VAL A 21 -21.85 23.77 -13.65
CA VAL A 21 -22.81 22.79 -13.11
C VAL A 21 -22.47 21.44 -13.74
N GLN A 22 -21.53 20.73 -13.14
CA GLN A 22 -21.28 19.32 -13.49
C GLN A 22 -22.55 18.55 -13.06
N ALA A 23 -23.30 18.05 -14.05
CA ALA A 23 -24.36 17.08 -13.80
C ALA A 23 -23.76 15.93 -13.00
N GLN A 24 -24.40 15.57 -11.90
CA GLN A 24 -23.96 14.45 -11.05
C GLN A 24 -23.81 13.21 -11.93
N LYS A 25 -22.57 12.70 -12.02
CA LYS A 25 -22.29 11.49 -12.77
C LYS A 25 -23.10 10.34 -12.14
N GLN A 26 -23.97 9.73 -12.92
CA GLN A 26 -24.62 8.49 -12.51
C GLN A 26 -23.62 7.34 -12.69
N TRP A 27 -23.30 6.68 -11.61
CA TRP A 27 -22.39 5.55 -11.59
C TRP A 27 -23.14 4.25 -11.85
N THR A 28 -22.63 3.44 -12.77
CA THR A 28 -23.10 2.07 -12.95
C THR A 28 -22.48 1.17 -11.89
N LEU A 29 -23.06 -0.01 -11.66
CA LEU A 29 -22.48 -1.00 -10.73
C LEU A 29 -21.03 -1.38 -11.13
N GLU A 30 -20.80 -1.56 -12.42
CA GLU A 30 -19.48 -1.92 -12.96
C GLU A 30 -18.44 -0.83 -12.68
N GLU A 31 -18.78 0.43 -12.96
CA GLU A 31 -17.92 1.57 -12.65
C GLU A 31 -17.62 1.69 -11.14
N CYS A 32 -18.59 1.40 -10.28
CA CYS A 32 -18.37 1.40 -8.82
C CYS A 32 -17.37 0.31 -8.39
N ILE A 33 -17.48 -0.88 -9.00
CA ILE A 33 -16.57 -2.00 -8.70
C ILE A 33 -15.16 -1.68 -9.21
N GLU A 34 -15.00 -1.19 -10.44
CA GLU A 34 -13.70 -0.80 -10.98
C GLU A 34 -13.04 0.30 -10.15
N TYR A 35 -13.81 1.33 -9.79
CA TYR A 35 -13.31 2.39 -8.92
C TYR A 35 -12.85 1.87 -7.56
N ALA A 36 -13.59 0.91 -6.98
CA ALA A 36 -13.22 0.27 -5.73
C ALA A 36 -11.91 -0.53 -5.89
N PHE A 37 -11.70 -1.22 -7.01
CA PHE A 37 -10.47 -1.96 -7.27
C PHE A 37 -9.24 -1.07 -7.34
N ASP A 38 -9.37 0.09 -7.94
CA ASP A 38 -8.25 1.01 -8.13
C ASP A 38 -7.94 1.83 -6.87
N ASN A 39 -8.96 2.13 -6.07
CA ASN A 39 -8.84 3.09 -4.97
C ASN A 39 -8.96 2.47 -3.57
N ASN A 40 -9.35 1.20 -3.45
CA ASN A 40 -9.52 0.58 -2.16
C ASN A 40 -8.18 0.20 -1.52
N ILE A 41 -7.96 0.69 -0.31
CA ILE A 41 -6.70 0.51 0.42
C ILE A 41 -6.45 -0.95 0.82
N GLN A 42 -7.51 -1.74 1.06
CA GLN A 42 -7.37 -3.16 1.42
C GLN A 42 -6.89 -3.98 0.22
N ILE A 43 -7.36 -3.65 -0.98
CA ILE A 43 -6.91 -4.29 -2.22
C ILE A 43 -5.45 -3.91 -2.49
N GLN A 44 -5.09 -2.63 -2.37
CA GLN A 44 -3.71 -2.19 -2.52
C GLN A 44 -2.77 -2.87 -1.52
N GLN A 45 -3.20 -2.98 -0.26
CA GLN A 45 -2.43 -3.68 0.78
C GLN A 45 -2.26 -5.17 0.46
N SER A 46 -3.32 -5.84 0.00
CA SER A 46 -3.23 -7.26 -0.40
C SER A 46 -2.25 -7.47 -1.56
N MET A 47 -2.23 -6.56 -2.54
CA MET A 47 -1.27 -6.60 -3.65
C MET A 47 0.18 -6.39 -3.16
N LEU A 48 0.40 -5.51 -2.17
CA LEU A 48 1.71 -5.34 -1.55
C LEU A 48 2.15 -6.60 -0.80
N ASN A 49 1.23 -7.30 -0.12
CA ASN A 49 1.52 -8.56 0.55
C ASN A 49 1.93 -9.65 -0.47
N VAL A 50 1.24 -9.74 -1.61
CA VAL A 50 1.62 -10.64 -2.72
C VAL A 50 3.03 -10.32 -3.22
N ASN A 51 3.34 -9.03 -3.44
CA ASN A 51 4.67 -8.60 -3.87
C ASN A 51 5.75 -8.91 -2.81
N SER A 52 5.43 -8.78 -1.52
CA SER A 52 6.35 -9.14 -0.44
C SER A 52 6.63 -10.64 -0.45
N ALA A 53 5.60 -11.48 -0.59
CA ALA A 53 5.76 -12.93 -0.67
C ALA A 53 6.57 -13.35 -1.90
N ASP A 54 6.44 -12.69 -3.05
CA ASP A 54 7.28 -12.93 -4.23
C ASP A 54 8.76 -12.60 -3.95
N ARG A 55 9.02 -11.51 -3.21
CA ARG A 55 10.39 -11.17 -2.78
C ARG A 55 10.95 -12.21 -1.81
N ASP A 56 10.12 -12.76 -0.92
CA ASP A 56 10.53 -13.84 -0.01
C ASP A 56 10.93 -15.11 -0.78
N VAL A 57 10.21 -15.45 -1.85
CA VAL A 57 10.60 -16.53 -2.77
C VAL A 57 11.96 -16.25 -3.38
N THR A 58 12.15 -15.04 -3.87
CA THR A 58 13.42 -14.61 -4.47
C THR A 58 14.56 -14.67 -3.45
N GLN A 59 14.35 -14.15 -2.25
CA GLN A 59 15.32 -14.20 -1.15
C GLN A 59 15.67 -15.63 -0.76
N SER A 60 14.67 -16.52 -0.69
CA SER A 60 14.91 -17.94 -0.37
C SER A 60 15.77 -18.64 -1.42
N LYS A 61 15.63 -18.29 -2.70
CA LYS A 61 16.49 -18.78 -3.78
C LYS A 61 17.94 -18.29 -3.62
N TYR A 62 18.13 -17.02 -3.23
CA TYR A 62 19.47 -16.49 -2.95
C TYR A 62 20.12 -17.13 -1.73
N GLY A 63 19.34 -17.74 -0.83
CA GLY A 63 19.87 -18.54 0.27
C GLY A 63 20.66 -19.78 -0.18
N LEU A 64 20.56 -20.18 -1.46
CA LEU A 64 21.34 -21.25 -2.08
C LEU A 64 22.70 -20.76 -2.60
N ALA A 65 22.87 -19.45 -2.76
CA ALA A 65 24.11 -18.83 -3.22
C ALA A 65 25.09 -18.58 -2.06
N PRO A 66 26.40 -18.43 -2.35
CA PRO A 66 27.35 -18.01 -1.35
C PRO A 66 26.97 -16.61 -0.77
N ASN A 67 27.06 -16.47 0.54
CA ASN A 67 26.97 -15.15 1.15
C ASN A 67 28.34 -14.45 1.09
N LEU A 68 28.33 -13.12 1.19
CA LEU A 68 29.54 -12.30 1.28
C LEU A 68 29.32 -11.28 2.40
N ASN A 69 30.14 -11.41 3.45
CA ASN A 69 30.10 -10.50 4.58
C ASN A 69 31.43 -9.76 4.68
N ALA A 70 31.37 -8.43 4.79
CA ALA A 70 32.52 -7.58 5.04
C ALA A 70 32.33 -6.85 6.37
N THR A 71 33.33 -6.89 7.22
CA THR A 71 33.36 -6.17 8.49
C THR A 71 34.57 -5.26 8.55
N ALA A 72 34.33 -4.01 8.93
CA ALA A 72 35.38 -3.05 9.23
C ALA A 72 35.17 -2.50 10.64
N SER A 73 36.17 -2.54 11.48
CA SER A 73 36.12 -1.94 12.79
C SER A 73 37.36 -1.12 13.05
N HIS A 74 37.19 -0.01 13.75
CA HIS A 74 38.27 0.86 14.15
C HIS A 74 38.11 1.21 15.62
N GLN A 75 39.13 0.90 16.43
CA GLN A 75 39.05 1.07 17.87
C GLN A 75 40.17 1.97 18.35
N TYR A 76 39.85 2.93 19.18
CA TYR A 76 40.78 3.77 19.92
C TYR A 76 40.74 3.35 21.39
N GLY A 77 41.94 3.08 21.94
CA GLY A 77 42.12 2.84 23.37
C GLY A 77 43.04 3.89 23.98
N TRP A 78 42.61 4.47 25.08
CA TRP A 78 43.45 5.36 25.89
C TRP A 78 43.57 4.77 27.28
N GLY A 79 44.80 4.69 27.78
CA GLY A 79 44.95 4.17 29.12
C GLY A 79 46.40 4.01 29.53
N ARG A 80 46.58 3.69 30.80
CA ARG A 80 47.88 3.37 31.39
C ARG A 80 48.14 1.89 31.18
N SER A 81 49.15 1.57 30.36
CA SER A 81 49.59 0.19 30.11
C SER A 81 51.04 0.00 30.53
N TYR A 82 51.38 -1.24 30.85
CA TYR A 82 52.74 -1.59 31.20
C TYR A 82 53.56 -1.78 29.92
N ASP A 83 54.59 -0.96 29.76
CA ASP A 83 55.56 -1.06 28.67
C ASP A 83 56.67 -2.01 29.09
N GLN A 84 56.66 -3.20 28.50
CA GLN A 84 57.62 -4.25 28.79
C GLN A 84 59.04 -3.88 28.38
N SER A 85 59.22 -3.07 27.34
CA SER A 85 60.50 -2.64 26.81
C SER A 85 61.18 -1.62 27.73
N ALA A 86 60.39 -0.73 28.31
CA ALA A 86 60.84 0.31 29.21
C ALA A 86 60.70 -0.08 30.69
N ASN A 87 60.14 -1.27 31.00
CA ASN A 87 59.89 -1.79 32.33
C ASN A 87 59.15 -0.78 33.27
N ARG A 88 58.18 -0.06 32.72
CA ARG A 88 57.41 0.98 33.42
C ARG A 88 56.00 1.11 32.93
N TYR A 89 55.09 1.66 33.73
CA TYR A 89 53.79 2.06 33.29
C TYR A 89 53.86 3.39 32.54
N ALA A 90 53.28 3.40 31.30
CA ALA A 90 53.16 4.59 30.48
C ALA A 90 51.71 4.80 30.05
N ASN A 91 51.34 6.05 29.86
CA ASN A 91 50.07 6.38 29.21
C ASN A 91 50.23 6.18 27.70
N ASN A 92 49.53 5.19 27.17
CA ASN A 92 49.60 4.86 25.76
C ASN A 92 48.20 5.08 25.12
N SER A 93 48.25 5.59 23.90
CA SER A 93 47.09 5.52 22.99
C SER A 93 47.33 4.40 21.97
N THR A 94 46.34 3.51 21.89
CA THR A 94 46.36 2.43 20.89
C THR A 94 45.27 2.69 19.86
N GLN A 95 45.62 2.48 18.61
CA GLN A 95 44.71 2.59 17.50
C GLN A 95 44.77 1.27 16.73
N GLN A 96 43.65 0.60 16.62
CA GLN A 96 43.55 -0.69 15.94
C GLN A 96 42.44 -0.66 14.89
N SER A 97 42.81 -1.06 13.68
CA SER A 97 41.84 -1.25 12.58
C SER A 97 41.79 -2.73 12.24
N TYR A 98 40.59 -3.24 12.10
CA TYR A 98 40.38 -4.61 11.70
C TYR A 98 39.46 -4.64 10.48
N PHE A 99 39.86 -5.36 9.45
CA PHE A 99 39.09 -5.58 8.23
C PHE A 99 39.01 -7.07 7.97
N SER A 100 37.78 -7.57 7.73
CA SER A 100 37.60 -8.95 7.33
C SER A 100 36.57 -9.05 6.22
N VAL A 101 36.76 -9.99 5.32
CA VAL A 101 35.80 -10.39 4.29
C VAL A 101 35.73 -11.90 4.36
N ASN A 102 34.50 -12.40 4.52
CA ASN A 102 34.25 -13.84 4.54
C ASN A 102 33.08 -14.18 3.63
N SER A 103 33.17 -15.35 3.00
CA SER A 103 32.11 -15.91 2.16
C SER A 103 31.90 -17.36 2.57
N GLN A 104 30.62 -17.77 2.63
CA GLN A 104 30.23 -19.10 3.01
C GLN A 104 29.08 -19.58 2.14
N VAL A 105 29.11 -20.85 1.74
CA VAL A 105 27.99 -21.52 1.06
C VAL A 105 27.70 -22.85 1.76
N THR A 106 26.42 -23.13 1.91
CA THR A 106 25.95 -24.41 2.45
C THR A 106 25.78 -25.41 1.30
N LEU A 107 26.66 -26.42 1.22
CA LEU A 107 26.62 -27.42 0.15
C LEU A 107 25.47 -28.41 0.34
N PHE A 108 25.22 -28.80 1.57
CA PHE A 108 24.13 -29.74 1.91
C PHE A 108 23.67 -29.55 3.36
N ASN A 109 22.33 -29.51 3.54
CA ASN A 109 21.69 -29.42 4.86
C ASN A 109 20.40 -30.26 4.93
N GLY A 110 20.43 -31.46 4.35
CA GLY A 110 19.26 -32.37 4.39
C GLY A 110 18.05 -31.84 3.61
N PHE A 111 18.24 -31.15 2.47
CA PHE A 111 17.23 -30.54 1.61
C PHE A 111 16.43 -29.39 2.26
N GLN A 112 16.83 -28.92 3.44
CA GLN A 112 16.11 -27.86 4.14
C GLN A 112 16.00 -26.58 3.30
N LEU A 113 17.08 -26.15 2.64
CA LEU A 113 17.07 -24.95 1.78
C LEU A 113 16.11 -25.11 0.60
N ILE A 114 16.11 -26.27 -0.06
CA ILE A 114 15.22 -26.55 -1.20
C ILE A 114 13.76 -26.56 -0.75
N ASN A 115 13.47 -27.20 0.39
CA ASN A 115 12.13 -27.24 0.93
C ASN A 115 11.66 -25.86 1.42
N ASN A 116 12.56 -25.02 1.94
CA ASN A 116 12.26 -23.63 2.27
C ASN A 116 11.85 -22.84 1.02
N VAL A 117 12.54 -23.00 -0.10
CA VAL A 117 12.12 -22.37 -1.37
C VAL A 117 10.72 -22.81 -1.78
N ARG A 118 10.42 -24.12 -1.70
CA ARG A 118 9.08 -24.66 -2.00
C ARG A 118 8.02 -24.10 -1.06
N GLN A 119 8.32 -24.05 0.23
CA GLN A 119 7.42 -23.45 1.21
C GLN A 119 7.10 -22.00 0.84
N LYS A 120 8.11 -21.17 0.55
CA LYS A 120 7.90 -19.79 0.14
C LYS A 120 7.10 -19.64 -1.16
N GLN A 121 7.22 -20.58 -2.10
CA GLN A 121 6.38 -20.60 -3.30
C GLN A 121 4.90 -20.88 -2.96
N PHE A 122 4.61 -21.77 -2.02
CA PHE A 122 3.24 -22.02 -1.55
C PHE A 122 2.69 -20.82 -0.76
N ASP A 123 3.51 -20.20 0.08
CA ASP A 123 3.15 -18.97 0.80
C ASP A 123 2.76 -17.85 -0.20
N TYR A 124 3.53 -17.67 -1.26
CA TYR A 124 3.20 -16.72 -2.35
C TYR A 124 1.86 -17.05 -3.02
N LEU A 125 1.61 -18.34 -3.35
CA LEU A 125 0.34 -18.75 -3.93
C LEU A 125 -0.83 -18.51 -2.97
N ALA A 126 -0.65 -18.77 -1.69
CA ALA A 126 -1.66 -18.51 -0.67
C ALA A 126 -2.01 -17.02 -0.60
N GLU A 127 -1.00 -16.13 -0.59
CA GLU A 127 -1.22 -14.67 -0.60
C GLU A 127 -1.90 -14.20 -1.89
N LYS A 128 -1.57 -14.79 -3.04
CA LYS A 128 -2.24 -14.49 -4.30
C LYS A 128 -3.73 -14.82 -4.24
N TYR A 129 -4.10 -16.02 -3.80
CA TYR A 129 -5.50 -16.40 -3.66
C TYR A 129 -6.23 -15.60 -2.58
N ASN A 130 -5.53 -15.22 -1.51
CA ASN A 130 -6.08 -14.33 -0.49
C ASN A 130 -6.39 -12.94 -1.08
N SER A 131 -5.53 -12.40 -1.93
CA SER A 131 -5.77 -11.14 -2.64
C SER A 131 -6.97 -11.24 -3.59
N ASP A 132 -7.08 -12.35 -4.35
CA ASP A 132 -8.23 -12.60 -5.23
C ASP A 132 -9.54 -12.70 -4.42
N LYS A 133 -9.49 -13.35 -3.24
CA LYS A 133 -10.64 -13.39 -2.32
C LYS A 133 -11.05 -12.00 -1.86
N ILE A 134 -10.10 -11.15 -1.42
CA ILE A 134 -10.38 -9.77 -0.98
C ILE A 134 -11.04 -8.97 -2.11
N ARG A 135 -10.59 -9.12 -3.36
CA ARG A 135 -11.21 -8.47 -4.52
C ARG A 135 -12.65 -8.93 -4.73
N ASN A 136 -12.90 -10.24 -4.64
CA ASN A 136 -14.24 -10.80 -4.78
C ASN A 136 -15.18 -10.34 -3.66
N ASP A 137 -14.71 -10.36 -2.41
CA ASP A 137 -15.47 -9.88 -1.26
C ASP A 137 -15.81 -8.39 -1.41
N MET A 138 -14.88 -7.59 -1.92
CA MET A 138 -15.11 -6.17 -2.20
C MET A 138 -16.17 -5.98 -3.28
N SER A 139 -16.13 -6.74 -4.37
CA SER A 139 -17.13 -6.70 -5.43
C SER A 139 -18.53 -6.99 -4.89
N LEU A 140 -18.65 -8.02 -4.03
CA LEU A 140 -19.92 -8.38 -3.40
C LEU A 140 -20.43 -7.28 -2.47
N ASN A 141 -19.54 -6.67 -1.68
CA ASN A 141 -19.90 -5.58 -0.77
C ASN A 141 -20.38 -4.34 -1.55
N VAL A 142 -19.68 -3.98 -2.63
CA VAL A 142 -20.10 -2.87 -3.51
C VAL A 142 -21.43 -3.17 -4.17
N ALA A 143 -21.64 -4.38 -4.67
CA ALA A 143 -22.90 -4.79 -5.29
C ALA A 143 -24.06 -4.75 -4.29
N ALA A 144 -23.86 -5.25 -3.08
CA ALA A 144 -24.87 -5.21 -2.02
C ALA A 144 -25.24 -3.76 -1.64
N ALA A 145 -24.25 -2.89 -1.49
CA ALA A 145 -24.47 -1.47 -1.18
C ALA A 145 -25.20 -0.76 -2.33
N TYR A 146 -24.83 -1.04 -3.58
CA TYR A 146 -25.47 -0.47 -4.76
C TYR A 146 -26.95 -0.87 -4.85
N LEU A 147 -27.25 -2.17 -4.66
CA LEU A 147 -28.64 -2.67 -4.65
C LEU A 147 -29.45 -2.06 -3.49
N GLN A 148 -28.84 -1.87 -2.32
CA GLN A 148 -29.49 -1.20 -1.19
C GLN A 148 -29.86 0.25 -1.52
N ILE A 149 -28.99 0.97 -2.24
CA ILE A 149 -29.29 2.34 -2.70
C ILE A 149 -30.47 2.32 -3.68
N LEU A 150 -30.46 1.44 -4.68
CA LEU A 150 -31.57 1.31 -5.64
C LEU A 150 -32.88 0.98 -4.94
N PHE A 151 -32.86 0.04 -3.99
CA PHE A 151 -34.03 -0.31 -3.20
C PHE A 151 -34.59 0.89 -2.43
N ASN A 152 -33.71 1.67 -1.79
CA ASN A 152 -34.11 2.85 -1.02
C ASN A 152 -34.67 3.96 -1.95
N ILE A 153 -34.15 4.12 -3.15
CA ILE A 153 -34.67 5.06 -4.15
C ILE A 153 -36.12 4.65 -4.55
N GLU A 154 -36.34 3.36 -4.85
CA GLU A 154 -37.67 2.88 -5.21
C GLU A 154 -38.67 2.95 -4.03
N LEU A 155 -38.18 2.69 -2.81
CA LEU A 155 -39.00 2.86 -1.61
C LEU A 155 -39.45 4.33 -1.42
N ALA A 156 -38.52 5.28 -1.61
CA ALA A 156 -38.80 6.70 -1.54
C ALA A 156 -39.83 7.13 -2.62
N LYS A 157 -39.66 6.65 -3.87
CA LYS A 157 -40.64 6.92 -4.95
C LYS A 157 -42.02 6.35 -4.64
N ASN A 158 -42.09 5.16 -4.05
CA ASN A 158 -43.37 4.55 -3.67
C ASN A 158 -44.03 5.34 -2.53
N ALA A 159 -43.26 5.76 -1.52
CA ALA A 159 -43.77 6.60 -0.44
C ALA A 159 -44.30 7.95 -0.96
N GLN A 160 -43.62 8.58 -1.91
CA GLN A 160 -44.06 9.82 -2.54
C GLN A 160 -45.36 9.60 -3.29
N ARG A 161 -45.48 8.55 -4.10
CA ARG A 161 -46.74 8.20 -4.80
C ARG A 161 -47.92 8.00 -3.83
N GLN A 162 -47.67 7.37 -2.67
CA GLN A 162 -48.68 7.17 -1.66
C GLN A 162 -49.16 8.50 -1.04
N VAL A 163 -48.26 9.44 -0.82
CA VAL A 163 -48.60 10.80 -0.37
C VAL A 163 -49.45 11.53 -1.42
N ASP A 164 -49.01 11.46 -2.69
CA ASP A 164 -49.74 12.11 -3.81
C ASP A 164 -51.16 11.58 -3.94
N ILE A 165 -51.34 10.24 -3.89
CA ILE A 165 -52.68 9.60 -3.92
C ILE A 165 -53.52 10.02 -2.70
N SER A 166 -52.92 10.06 -1.50
CA SER A 166 -53.65 10.44 -0.28
C SER A 166 -54.03 11.91 -0.31
N SER A 167 -53.27 12.80 -0.92
CA SER A 167 -53.62 14.21 -1.08
C SER A 167 -54.76 14.41 -2.06
N GLU A 168 -54.79 13.66 -3.17
CA GLU A 168 -55.92 13.69 -4.15
C GLU A 168 -57.24 13.15 -3.56
N GLN A 169 -57.19 12.28 -2.55
CA GLN A 169 -58.39 11.76 -1.89
C GLN A 169 -59.02 12.73 -0.88
N ILE A 170 -58.29 13.77 -0.46
CA ILE A 170 -58.70 14.75 0.54
C ILE A 170 -59.34 16.00 -0.12
N GLU A 171 -59.00 16.26 -1.40
CA GLU A 171 -59.66 17.30 -2.21
C GLU A 171 -61.01 16.82 -2.77
#